data_a9d6da874bcec8e2fa70e2520e3b77ce
#
_entry.id   a9d6da874bcec8e2fa70e2520e3b77ce
#
_cell.length_a   1.000
_cell.length_b   1.000
_cell.length_c   1.000
_cell.angle_alpha   90.00
_cell.angle_beta   90.00
_cell.angle_gamma   90.00
#
_symmetry.space_group_name_H-M   'P 1'
#
loop_
_entity.id
_entity.type
_entity.pdbx_description
1 polymer ?
#
loop_
_entity_poly.entity_id
_entity_poly.type
_entity_poly.pdbx_seq_one_letter_code
_entity_poly.pdbx_strand_id
1 'polypeptide(L)'
;MNKRIPFLIAGFIALGVSFAQIRPKNVVDEVIWVVGDSPILLSDVEGFRVNAEAGGQTFKDPYAEIPEQLAIQKLFLHQAELDSITVSDEQAKMMADYRLEENIRRYGSKETLEAAYHKTIPQIREILMQSAREYFLTQGVQKKLTSNITVTPAEVRSAIAKLPQDSLPMIPTQVEVEILTQRPTVDREEVERIENRLREFARRVNSGETSFAVLARLYSQDGSARNGGELGLSGRGQWVPEFANVAFSLTDPKKVSKIVRTEFGFHILQLIEKQGDKVNVRHILLKPEIKEGEYERLTSRLDSIASDIKAGKFSFEDAAQQLSDDKDTRNNKGLMVAQDESTGALTARFQMKSLPQDIAKVVDTMKVGEVSQAFRMMDEKTGQEICAIVKLKDRIESHRANITDDFQVLKSMILQKRQNEALQKWIAEKIKTTYTRINPEWRNHTFQHEGWIK
;
A
#
# COMPACT_ATOMS: atom_id res chain seq x y z
N MET A 1 -14.35 -30.86 -4.43
CA MET A 1 -14.41 -29.45 -4.92
C MET A 1 -14.72 -28.55 -3.72
N ASN A 2 -13.71 -28.22 -2.93
CA ASN A 2 -13.86 -27.34 -1.77
C ASN A 2 -13.56 -25.92 -2.24
N LYS A 3 -14.59 -25.10 -2.40
CA LYS A 3 -14.47 -23.69 -2.67
C LYS A 3 -13.85 -23.00 -1.45
N ARG A 4 -12.61 -22.57 -1.61
CA ARG A 4 -11.92 -21.72 -0.64
C ARG A 4 -12.55 -20.33 -0.74
N ILE A 5 -13.27 -19.90 0.29
CA ILE A 5 -13.56 -18.49 0.53
C ILE A 5 -12.38 -17.98 1.35
N PRO A 6 -11.54 -17.08 0.83
CA PRO A 6 -10.57 -16.39 1.66
C PRO A 6 -11.38 -15.56 2.67
N PHE A 7 -11.15 -15.80 3.95
CA PHE A 7 -11.66 -14.95 5.03
C PHE A 7 -10.84 -13.64 5.00
N LEU A 8 -11.03 -12.87 3.96
CA LEU A 8 -10.71 -11.45 3.96
C LEU A 8 -11.88 -10.77 4.65
N ILE A 9 -11.78 -10.63 5.98
CA ILE A 9 -12.49 -9.55 6.66
C ILE A 9 -11.75 -8.27 6.26
N ALA A 10 -11.88 -7.90 4.98
CA ALA A 10 -11.70 -6.55 4.59
C ALA A 10 -12.83 -5.80 5.29
N GLY A 11 -12.49 -5.03 6.33
CA GLY A 11 -13.43 -4.16 6.99
C GLY A 11 -13.98 -3.16 5.99
N PHE A 12 -14.97 -3.58 5.22
CA PHE A 12 -15.75 -2.69 4.38
C PHE A 12 -16.69 -1.91 5.26
N ILE A 13 -16.42 -0.64 5.34
CA ILE A 13 -17.27 0.34 5.99
C ILE A 13 -18.50 0.53 5.12
N ALA A 14 -19.62 0.03 5.58
CA ALA A 14 -20.91 0.39 5.05
C ALA A 14 -21.20 1.86 5.39
N LEU A 15 -20.74 2.76 4.51
CA LEU A 15 -21.27 4.12 4.48
C LEU A 15 -22.59 4.05 3.75
N GLY A 16 -23.69 4.05 4.53
CA GLY A 16 -25.04 3.96 3.99
C GLY A 16 -25.34 5.05 2.97
N VAL A 17 -25.33 4.70 1.71
CA VAL A 17 -26.00 5.44 0.67
C VAL A 17 -27.42 4.92 0.67
N SER A 18 -28.31 5.63 1.36
CA SER A 18 -29.74 5.30 1.38
C SER A 18 -30.34 5.55 0.00
N PHE A 19 -30.34 4.55 -0.87
CA PHE A 19 -31.35 4.47 -1.89
C PHE A 19 -32.57 3.79 -1.26
N ALA A 20 -33.43 4.61 -0.63
CA ALA A 20 -34.72 4.14 -0.14
C ALA A 20 -35.57 3.67 -1.31
N GLN A 21 -35.63 2.37 -1.55
CA GLN A 21 -36.86 1.81 -2.10
C GLN A 21 -37.95 2.07 -1.05
N ILE A 22 -38.88 2.98 -1.36
CA ILE A 22 -40.03 3.36 -0.52
C ILE A 22 -40.89 2.12 -0.34
N ARG A 23 -40.69 1.38 0.76
CA ARG A 23 -41.70 0.48 1.27
C ARG A 23 -42.78 1.32 1.94
N PRO A 24 -44.10 1.07 1.70
CA PRO A 24 -45.17 1.89 2.21
C PRO A 24 -45.50 1.56 3.67
N LYS A 25 -44.65 1.95 4.59
CA LYS A 25 -44.85 2.11 6.02
C LYS A 25 -43.77 3.04 6.54
N ASN A 26 -44.10 3.95 7.44
CA ASN A 26 -43.23 4.92 8.11
C ASN A 26 -42.14 4.26 8.99
N VAL A 27 -41.39 3.29 8.46
CA VAL A 27 -40.27 2.67 9.13
C VAL A 27 -39.00 3.40 8.67
N VAL A 28 -38.35 4.08 9.57
CA VAL A 28 -37.12 4.84 9.30
C VAL A 28 -35.97 3.90 8.96
N ASP A 29 -35.93 2.71 9.61
CA ASP A 29 -35.02 1.60 9.32
C ASP A 29 -35.53 0.31 9.99
N GLU A 30 -35.08 -0.86 9.56
CA GLU A 30 -35.55 -2.15 10.09
C GLU A 30 -34.40 -2.86 10.81
N VAL A 31 -34.62 -3.24 12.08
CA VAL A 31 -33.70 -4.14 12.80
C VAL A 31 -33.96 -5.57 12.30
N ILE A 32 -33.02 -6.07 11.51
CA ILE A 32 -33.10 -7.42 10.92
C ILE A 32 -32.48 -8.49 11.81
N TRP A 33 -31.50 -8.11 12.61
CA TRP A 33 -30.74 -9.04 13.47
C TRP A 33 -30.26 -8.31 14.73
N VAL A 34 -30.16 -9.00 15.85
CA VAL A 34 -29.53 -8.51 17.09
C VAL A 34 -28.54 -9.55 17.56
N VAL A 35 -27.31 -9.12 17.88
CA VAL A 35 -26.23 -9.96 18.44
C VAL A 35 -25.75 -9.33 19.74
N GLY A 36 -25.97 -10.00 20.87
CA GLY A 36 -25.80 -9.36 22.17
C GLY A 36 -26.72 -8.15 22.28
N ASP A 37 -26.15 -6.97 22.52
CA ASP A 37 -26.87 -5.70 22.61
C ASP A 37 -26.77 -4.87 21.30
N SER A 38 -26.15 -5.42 20.26
CA SER A 38 -25.86 -4.72 19.01
C SER A 38 -26.86 -5.08 17.92
N PRO A 39 -27.68 -4.13 17.47
CA PRO A 39 -28.58 -4.34 16.32
C PRO A 39 -27.79 -4.30 15.00
N ILE A 40 -28.29 -5.01 14.02
CA ILE A 40 -27.94 -4.92 12.60
C ILE A 40 -29.18 -4.43 11.86
N LEU A 41 -29.02 -3.36 11.12
CA LEU A 41 -30.10 -2.70 10.41
C LEU A 41 -30.12 -3.12 8.93
N LEU A 42 -31.27 -3.01 8.29
CA LEU A 42 -31.38 -3.23 6.86
C LEU A 42 -30.47 -2.27 6.07
N SER A 43 -30.39 -1.01 6.53
CA SER A 43 -29.48 -0.01 5.94
C SER A 43 -28.00 -0.41 6.02
N ASP A 44 -27.58 -1.11 7.07
CA ASP A 44 -26.19 -1.62 7.19
C ASP A 44 -25.92 -2.66 6.10
N VAL A 45 -26.87 -3.57 5.87
CA VAL A 45 -26.77 -4.62 4.85
C VAL A 45 -26.75 -4.03 3.44
N GLU A 46 -27.64 -3.10 3.13
CA GLU A 46 -27.68 -2.45 1.82
C GLU A 46 -26.43 -1.60 1.56
N GLY A 47 -25.98 -0.87 2.57
CA GLY A 47 -24.74 -0.10 2.47
C GLY A 47 -23.52 -0.99 2.23
N PHE A 48 -23.42 -2.12 2.92
CA PHE A 48 -22.36 -3.11 2.70
C PHE A 48 -22.44 -3.69 1.27
N ARG A 49 -23.66 -4.12 0.84
CA ARG A 49 -23.88 -4.70 -0.48
C ARG A 49 -23.44 -3.77 -1.61
N VAL A 50 -23.92 -2.51 -1.59
CA VAL A 50 -23.59 -1.52 -2.63
C VAL A 50 -22.08 -1.27 -2.70
N ASN A 51 -21.41 -1.15 -1.56
CA ASN A 51 -19.96 -0.92 -1.53
C ASN A 51 -19.17 -2.15 -2.02
N ALA A 52 -19.58 -3.34 -1.63
CA ALA A 52 -18.93 -4.58 -2.03
C ALA A 52 -19.09 -4.85 -3.54
N GLU A 53 -20.28 -4.65 -4.08
CA GLU A 53 -20.58 -4.77 -5.51
C GLU A 53 -19.80 -3.73 -6.34
N ALA A 54 -19.70 -2.49 -5.85
CA ALA A 54 -18.87 -1.45 -6.46
C ALA A 54 -17.36 -1.82 -6.46
N GLY A 55 -16.94 -2.67 -5.51
CA GLY A 55 -15.61 -3.26 -5.45
C GLY A 55 -15.44 -4.55 -6.29
N GLY A 56 -16.47 -4.96 -7.03
CA GLY A 56 -16.45 -6.17 -7.86
C GLY A 56 -16.74 -7.48 -7.11
N GLN A 57 -17.16 -7.41 -5.85
CA GLN A 57 -17.56 -8.58 -5.08
C GLN A 57 -18.98 -9.00 -5.47
N THR A 58 -19.23 -10.31 -5.62
CA THR A 58 -20.53 -10.88 -5.93
C THR A 58 -20.97 -11.81 -4.82
N PHE A 59 -22.25 -11.76 -4.48
CA PHE A 59 -22.88 -12.63 -3.49
C PHE A 59 -23.87 -13.57 -4.19
N LYS A 60 -24.05 -14.77 -3.67
CA LYS A 60 -25.12 -15.68 -4.13
C LYS A 60 -26.45 -15.32 -3.50
N ASP A 61 -26.42 -15.07 -2.20
CA ASP A 61 -27.54 -14.57 -1.42
C ASP A 61 -27.04 -13.43 -0.52
N PRO A 62 -27.07 -12.17 -1.00
CA PRO A 62 -26.56 -11.03 -0.23
C PRO A 62 -27.31 -10.84 1.09
N TYR A 63 -28.59 -11.26 1.16
CA TYR A 63 -29.42 -11.12 2.36
C TYR A 63 -29.25 -12.26 3.38
N ALA A 64 -28.49 -13.30 3.04
CA ALA A 64 -27.98 -14.29 3.99
C ALA A 64 -26.53 -13.98 4.36
N GLU A 65 -25.68 -13.79 3.35
CA GLU A 65 -24.23 -13.72 3.52
C GLU A 65 -23.79 -12.44 4.25
N ILE A 66 -24.36 -11.28 3.90
CA ILE A 66 -23.97 -9.99 4.50
C ILE A 66 -24.43 -9.86 5.96
N PRO A 67 -25.71 -10.13 6.31
CA PRO A 67 -26.14 -10.10 7.71
C PRO A 67 -25.33 -11.05 8.61
N GLU A 68 -24.98 -12.25 8.11
CA GLU A 68 -24.16 -13.19 8.85
C GLU A 68 -22.73 -12.66 9.07
N GLN A 69 -22.11 -12.04 8.05
CA GLN A 69 -20.80 -11.40 8.20
C GLN A 69 -20.83 -10.27 9.23
N LEU A 70 -21.85 -9.42 9.20
CA LEU A 70 -22.05 -8.36 10.18
C LEU A 70 -22.27 -8.92 11.59
N ALA A 71 -23.07 -10.01 11.70
CA ALA A 71 -23.30 -10.68 12.98
C ALA A 71 -22.00 -11.26 13.57
N ILE A 72 -21.17 -11.89 12.77
CA ILE A 72 -19.84 -12.37 13.18
C ILE A 72 -18.94 -11.22 13.62
N GLN A 73 -18.96 -10.08 12.91
CA GLN A 73 -18.23 -8.88 13.33
C GLN A 73 -18.70 -8.41 14.73
N LYS A 74 -20.02 -8.38 14.97
CA LYS A 74 -20.55 -8.01 16.31
C LYS A 74 -20.11 -8.98 17.39
N LEU A 75 -19.98 -10.30 17.12
CA LEU A 75 -19.41 -11.25 18.07
C LEU A 75 -17.96 -10.90 18.45
N PHE A 76 -17.13 -10.51 17.47
CA PHE A 76 -15.76 -10.09 17.73
C PHE A 76 -15.71 -8.79 18.53
N LEU A 77 -16.54 -7.79 18.21
CA LEU A 77 -16.59 -6.52 18.93
C LEU A 77 -17.02 -6.74 20.39
N HIS A 78 -18.07 -7.53 20.62
CA HIS A 78 -18.49 -7.90 21.96
C HIS A 78 -17.36 -8.62 22.75
N GLN A 79 -16.61 -9.53 22.09
CA GLN A 79 -15.47 -10.17 22.73
C GLN A 79 -14.34 -9.19 23.03
N ALA A 80 -14.11 -8.18 22.15
CA ALA A 80 -13.11 -7.14 22.40
C ALA A 80 -13.40 -6.36 23.68
N GLU A 81 -14.66 -6.05 23.93
CA GLU A 81 -15.12 -5.41 25.18
C GLU A 81 -14.83 -6.30 26.40
N LEU A 82 -15.26 -7.57 26.34
CA LEU A 82 -15.01 -8.54 27.42
C LEU A 82 -13.52 -8.74 27.72
N ASP A 83 -12.70 -8.70 26.69
CA ASP A 83 -11.26 -8.87 26.77
C ASP A 83 -10.51 -7.58 27.08
N SER A 84 -11.19 -6.44 27.21
CA SER A 84 -10.63 -5.10 27.40
C SER A 84 -9.55 -4.74 26.37
N ILE A 85 -9.80 -5.13 25.11
CA ILE A 85 -8.90 -4.77 24.00
C ILE A 85 -9.13 -3.30 23.66
N THR A 86 -8.04 -2.54 23.61
CA THR A 86 -8.08 -1.11 23.32
C THR A 86 -7.35 -0.80 22.00
N VAL A 87 -7.78 0.25 21.34
CA VAL A 87 -7.17 0.78 20.12
C VAL A 87 -6.78 2.22 20.38
N SER A 88 -5.57 2.63 20.01
CA SER A 88 -5.16 4.02 20.16
C SER A 88 -5.88 4.91 19.14
N ASP A 89 -6.27 6.11 19.58
CA ASP A 89 -6.90 7.09 18.69
C ASP A 89 -6.00 7.47 17.51
N GLU A 90 -4.69 7.47 17.71
CA GLU A 90 -3.72 7.75 16.65
C GLU A 90 -3.73 6.69 15.54
N GLN A 91 -3.81 5.40 15.91
CA GLN A 91 -3.90 4.31 14.91
C GLN A 91 -5.20 4.39 14.13
N ALA A 92 -6.33 4.63 14.80
CA ALA A 92 -7.62 4.80 14.15
C ALA A 92 -7.61 6.01 13.21
N LYS A 93 -7.07 7.14 13.67
CA LYS A 93 -6.95 8.37 12.89
C LYS A 93 -6.07 8.19 11.66
N MET A 94 -4.89 7.59 11.79
CA MET A 94 -3.99 7.36 10.64
C MET A 94 -4.69 6.53 9.55
N MET A 95 -5.38 5.45 9.93
CA MET A 95 -6.11 4.62 8.97
C MET A 95 -7.29 5.39 8.35
N ALA A 96 -8.02 6.17 9.14
CA ALA A 96 -9.14 6.97 8.66
C ALA A 96 -8.68 8.05 7.68
N ASP A 97 -7.59 8.75 8.00
CA ASP A 97 -7.02 9.79 7.15
C ASP A 97 -6.50 9.19 5.82
N TYR A 98 -5.81 8.05 5.87
CA TYR A 98 -5.38 7.34 4.68
C TYR A 98 -6.56 6.96 3.77
N ARG A 99 -7.61 6.36 4.34
CA ARG A 99 -8.82 5.97 3.58
C ARG A 99 -9.59 7.18 3.06
N LEU A 100 -9.64 8.27 3.82
CA LEU A 100 -10.26 9.51 3.38
C LEU A 100 -9.55 10.07 2.14
N GLU A 101 -8.23 10.12 2.16
CA GLU A 101 -7.44 10.58 1.00
C GLU A 101 -7.60 9.64 -0.22
N GLU A 102 -7.66 8.33 0.01
CA GLU A 102 -7.93 7.36 -1.05
C GLU A 102 -9.32 7.57 -1.66
N ASN A 103 -10.34 7.78 -0.84
CA ASN A 103 -11.69 8.09 -1.30
C ASN A 103 -11.73 9.42 -2.07
N ILE A 104 -11.06 10.47 -1.59
CA ILE A 104 -10.98 11.74 -2.31
C ILE A 104 -10.33 11.54 -3.69
N ARG A 105 -9.26 10.76 -3.79
CA ARG A 105 -8.65 10.42 -5.08
C ARG A 105 -9.60 9.67 -6.00
N ARG A 106 -10.34 8.69 -5.45
CA ARG A 106 -11.29 7.86 -6.21
C ARG A 106 -12.48 8.67 -6.75
N TYR A 107 -13.00 9.60 -5.94
CA TYR A 107 -14.12 10.47 -6.31
C TYR A 107 -13.70 11.75 -7.04
N GLY A 108 -12.40 12.04 -7.12
CA GLY A 108 -11.80 13.16 -7.84
C GLY A 108 -11.65 14.43 -7.02
N SER A 109 -12.55 14.72 -6.07
CA SER A 109 -12.46 15.89 -5.19
C SER A 109 -13.20 15.68 -3.86
N LYS A 110 -12.97 16.58 -2.89
CA LYS A 110 -13.69 16.60 -1.61
C LYS A 110 -15.18 16.86 -1.80
N GLU A 111 -15.52 17.82 -2.66
CA GLU A 111 -16.89 18.23 -2.97
C GLU A 111 -17.69 17.08 -3.60
N THR A 112 -17.08 16.34 -4.52
CA THR A 112 -17.70 15.17 -5.15
C THR A 112 -17.91 14.05 -4.13
N LEU A 113 -16.97 13.86 -3.22
CA LEU A 113 -17.09 12.88 -2.13
C LEU A 113 -18.23 13.27 -1.16
N GLU A 114 -18.28 14.55 -0.73
CA GLU A 114 -19.35 15.06 0.13
C GLU A 114 -20.73 14.90 -0.52
N ALA A 115 -20.83 15.21 -1.80
CA ALA A 115 -22.08 15.05 -2.57
C ALA A 115 -22.49 13.57 -2.67
N ALA A 116 -21.54 12.66 -2.92
CA ALA A 116 -21.81 11.22 -3.02
C ALA A 116 -22.26 10.60 -1.69
N TYR A 117 -21.69 11.05 -0.57
CA TYR A 117 -22.02 10.54 0.75
C TYR A 117 -23.11 11.34 1.49
N HIS A 118 -23.54 12.48 0.94
CA HIS A 118 -24.44 13.42 1.61
C HIS A 118 -23.96 13.80 3.02
N LYS A 119 -22.64 13.93 3.21
CA LYS A 119 -21.97 14.21 4.47
C LYS A 119 -20.75 15.10 4.25
N THR A 120 -20.44 15.91 5.25
CA THR A 120 -19.21 16.74 5.23
C THR A 120 -17.96 15.87 5.45
N ILE A 121 -16.80 16.35 4.98
CA ILE A 121 -15.51 15.67 5.20
C ILE A 121 -15.26 15.32 6.69
N PRO A 122 -15.53 16.21 7.69
CA PRO A 122 -15.40 15.83 9.09
C PRO A 122 -16.31 14.66 9.49
N GLN A 123 -17.57 14.63 9.00
CA GLN A 123 -18.49 13.52 9.28
C GLN A 123 -18.03 12.21 8.64
N ILE A 124 -17.55 12.28 7.39
CA ILE A 124 -16.95 11.10 6.71
C ILE A 124 -15.74 10.60 7.50
N ARG A 125 -14.85 11.50 7.93
CA ARG A 125 -13.69 11.13 8.75
C ARG A 125 -14.08 10.44 10.05
N GLU A 126 -15.11 10.92 10.77
CA GLU A 126 -15.57 10.30 12.02
C GLU A 126 -16.08 8.88 11.79
N ILE A 127 -16.85 8.67 10.72
CA ILE A 127 -17.31 7.34 10.33
C ILE A 127 -16.12 6.43 10.00
N LEU A 128 -15.12 6.93 9.27
CA LEU A 128 -13.90 6.19 8.95
C LEU A 128 -13.09 5.86 10.21
N MET A 129 -13.04 6.78 11.20
CA MET A 129 -12.38 6.53 12.48
C MET A 129 -13.08 5.42 13.27
N GLN A 130 -14.41 5.48 13.37
CA GLN A 130 -15.17 4.46 14.07
C GLN A 130 -14.96 3.08 13.44
N SER A 131 -14.99 2.99 12.15
CA SER A 131 -14.75 1.74 11.42
C SER A 131 -13.30 1.26 11.54
N ALA A 132 -12.34 2.17 11.60
CA ALA A 132 -10.95 1.80 11.88
C ALA A 132 -10.81 1.22 13.29
N ARG A 133 -11.48 1.79 14.30
CA ARG A 133 -11.53 1.23 15.65
C ARG A 133 -12.10 -0.19 15.66
N GLU A 134 -13.26 -0.39 15.03
CA GLU A 134 -13.90 -1.71 14.95
C GLU A 134 -13.00 -2.74 14.23
N TYR A 135 -12.33 -2.33 13.16
CA TYR A 135 -11.35 -3.17 12.48
C TYR A 135 -10.21 -3.61 13.41
N PHE A 136 -9.57 -2.66 14.11
CA PHE A 136 -8.46 -2.98 15.00
C PHE A 136 -8.90 -3.80 16.21
N LEU A 137 -10.09 -3.54 16.77
CA LEU A 137 -10.67 -4.36 17.84
C LEU A 137 -10.86 -5.81 17.38
N THR A 138 -11.46 -6.02 16.21
CA THR A 138 -11.64 -7.35 15.63
C THR A 138 -10.30 -8.05 15.41
N GLN A 139 -9.32 -7.37 14.82
CA GLN A 139 -7.96 -7.89 14.63
C GLN A 139 -7.28 -8.23 15.96
N GLY A 140 -7.49 -7.41 16.99
CA GLY A 140 -6.97 -7.65 18.33
C GLY A 140 -7.49 -8.96 18.94
N VAL A 141 -8.81 -9.22 18.82
CA VAL A 141 -9.42 -10.47 19.26
C VAL A 141 -8.88 -11.66 18.46
N GLN A 142 -8.86 -11.57 17.15
CA GLN A 142 -8.34 -12.64 16.28
C GLN A 142 -6.89 -12.96 16.62
N LYS A 143 -6.05 -11.95 16.80
CA LYS A 143 -4.66 -12.11 17.23
C LYS A 143 -4.56 -12.80 18.60
N LYS A 144 -5.37 -12.39 19.57
CA LYS A 144 -5.40 -13.01 20.91
C LYS A 144 -5.78 -14.48 20.82
N LEU A 145 -6.80 -14.83 20.04
CA LEU A 145 -7.27 -16.19 19.85
C LEU A 145 -6.26 -17.10 19.14
N THR A 146 -5.42 -16.52 18.27
CA THR A 146 -4.49 -17.28 17.42
C THR A 146 -3.03 -17.17 17.82
N SER A 147 -2.67 -16.29 18.76
CA SER A 147 -1.28 -16.02 19.15
C SER A 147 -0.51 -17.23 19.67
N ASN A 148 -1.20 -18.15 20.36
CA ASN A 148 -0.61 -19.36 20.90
C ASN A 148 -0.56 -20.54 19.92
N ILE A 149 -1.11 -20.35 18.71
CA ILE A 149 -1.12 -21.39 17.68
C ILE A 149 0.23 -21.38 16.98
N THR A 150 0.96 -22.46 17.14
CA THR A 150 2.26 -22.68 16.52
C THR A 150 2.26 -23.96 15.71
N VAL A 151 3.22 -24.07 14.81
CA VAL A 151 3.40 -25.24 13.96
C VAL A 151 4.87 -25.65 14.00
N THR A 152 5.14 -26.87 14.44
CA THR A 152 6.49 -27.43 14.46
C THR A 152 6.90 -27.95 13.09
N PRO A 153 8.22 -28.08 12.80
CA PRO A 153 8.68 -28.66 11.54
C PRO A 153 8.19 -30.09 11.28
N ALA A 154 8.02 -30.88 12.33
CA ALA A 154 7.50 -32.26 12.21
C ALA A 154 6.04 -32.27 11.77
N GLU A 155 5.23 -31.35 12.33
CA GLU A 155 3.82 -31.21 11.97
C GLU A 155 3.64 -30.69 10.52
N VAL A 156 4.50 -29.75 10.09
CA VAL A 156 4.50 -29.31 8.69
C VAL A 156 4.75 -30.50 7.75
N ARG A 157 5.82 -31.26 7.99
CA ARG A 157 6.15 -32.45 7.21
C ARG A 157 4.99 -33.46 7.18
N SER A 158 4.42 -33.79 8.35
CA SER A 158 3.30 -34.71 8.46
C SER A 158 2.03 -34.22 7.75
N ALA A 159 1.75 -32.91 7.84
CA ALA A 159 0.59 -32.33 7.16
C ALA A 159 0.74 -32.35 5.63
N ILE A 160 1.93 -31.97 5.14
CA ILE A 160 2.22 -31.94 3.70
C ILE A 160 2.21 -33.35 3.11
N ALA A 161 2.77 -34.36 3.82
CA ALA A 161 2.77 -35.74 3.37
C ALA A 161 1.36 -36.33 3.16
N LYS A 162 0.34 -35.78 3.82
CA LYS A 162 -1.06 -36.20 3.72
C LYS A 162 -1.83 -35.46 2.62
N LEU A 163 -1.27 -34.40 2.05
CA LEU A 163 -1.92 -33.59 1.02
C LEU A 163 -1.63 -34.20 -0.36
N PRO A 164 -2.64 -34.24 -1.24
CA PRO A 164 -2.40 -34.55 -2.65
C PRO A 164 -1.42 -33.51 -3.24
N GLN A 165 -0.50 -34.00 -4.08
CA GLN A 165 0.51 -33.12 -4.71
C GLN A 165 -0.13 -31.94 -5.45
N ASP A 166 -1.28 -32.17 -6.08
CA ASP A 166 -2.03 -31.13 -6.80
C ASP A 166 -2.64 -30.05 -5.91
N SER A 167 -2.74 -30.29 -4.60
CA SER A 167 -3.25 -29.31 -3.62
C SER A 167 -2.17 -28.41 -3.05
N LEU A 168 -0.89 -28.69 -3.31
CA LEU A 168 0.22 -27.83 -2.90
C LEU A 168 0.22 -26.57 -3.76
N PRO A 169 0.57 -25.40 -3.18
CA PRO A 169 0.60 -24.17 -3.92
C PRO A 169 1.66 -24.20 -5.04
N MET A 170 1.37 -23.54 -6.13
CA MET A 170 2.38 -23.23 -7.15
C MET A 170 3.22 -22.07 -6.65
N ILE A 171 4.52 -22.27 -6.59
CA ILE A 171 5.51 -21.22 -6.37
C ILE A 171 5.81 -20.63 -7.74
N PRO A 172 5.54 -19.33 -7.96
CA PRO A 172 5.88 -18.69 -9.22
C PRO A 172 7.40 -18.57 -9.37
N THR A 173 7.86 -18.41 -10.61
CA THR A 173 9.28 -18.17 -10.90
C THR A 173 9.81 -17.02 -10.03
N GLN A 174 10.93 -17.28 -9.36
CA GLN A 174 11.65 -16.32 -8.52
C GLN A 174 13.05 -16.08 -9.08
N VAL A 175 13.53 -14.86 -8.95
CA VAL A 175 14.84 -14.45 -9.44
C VAL A 175 15.58 -13.63 -8.39
N GLU A 176 16.92 -13.76 -8.39
CA GLU A 176 17.83 -12.83 -7.73
C GLU A 176 18.51 -11.98 -8.79
N VAL A 177 18.44 -10.68 -8.67
CA VAL A 177 18.94 -9.73 -9.66
C VAL A 177 19.94 -8.77 -9.03
N GLU A 178 21.05 -8.58 -9.68
CA GLU A 178 22.02 -7.52 -9.40
C GLU A 178 21.84 -6.42 -10.43
N ILE A 179 21.88 -5.15 -10.01
CA ILE A 179 21.70 -3.98 -10.86
C ILE A 179 22.81 -2.97 -10.67
N LEU A 180 23.24 -2.37 -11.77
CA LEU A 180 24.10 -1.19 -11.81
C LEU A 180 23.36 -0.10 -12.59
N THR A 181 23.12 1.03 -11.94
CA THR A 181 22.41 2.16 -12.53
C THR A 181 23.33 3.36 -12.71
N GLN A 182 23.09 4.13 -13.75
CA GLN A 182 23.72 5.45 -13.93
C GLN A 182 22.66 6.48 -14.27
N ARG A 183 22.74 7.64 -13.60
CA ARG A 183 21.85 8.77 -13.83
C ARG A 183 22.45 9.70 -14.87
N PRO A 184 21.63 10.23 -15.80
CA PRO A 184 22.10 11.20 -16.77
C PRO A 184 22.55 12.49 -16.08
N THR A 185 23.60 13.09 -16.60
CA THR A 185 24.07 14.39 -16.15
C THR A 185 23.26 15.50 -16.80
N VAL A 186 22.94 16.52 -16.00
CA VAL A 186 22.20 17.68 -16.48
C VAL A 186 23.19 18.68 -17.07
N ASP A 187 22.94 19.17 -18.28
CA ASP A 187 23.73 20.22 -18.88
C ASP A 187 23.72 21.49 -18.03
N ARG A 188 24.84 22.19 -17.99
CA ARG A 188 24.97 23.45 -17.25
C ARG A 188 23.95 24.51 -17.70
N GLU A 189 23.70 24.60 -18.97
CA GLU A 189 22.70 25.54 -19.54
C GLU A 189 21.30 25.24 -19.03
N GLU A 190 20.93 23.96 -18.91
CA GLU A 190 19.65 23.53 -18.37
C GLU A 190 19.53 23.82 -16.87
N VAL A 191 20.61 23.59 -16.12
CA VAL A 191 20.65 23.98 -14.70
C VAL A 191 20.42 25.47 -14.55
N GLU A 192 21.16 26.30 -15.31
CA GLU A 192 21.02 27.76 -15.28
C GLU A 192 19.60 28.21 -15.69
N ARG A 193 18.98 27.58 -16.69
CA ARG A 193 17.60 27.83 -17.13
C ARG A 193 16.60 27.60 -15.99
N ILE A 194 16.69 26.44 -15.34
CA ILE A 194 15.79 26.09 -14.22
C ILE A 194 15.99 27.02 -13.04
N GLU A 195 17.24 27.25 -12.65
CA GLU A 195 17.53 28.15 -11.54
C GLU A 195 17.04 29.58 -11.77
N ASN A 196 17.21 30.10 -12.99
CA ASN A 196 16.70 31.42 -13.35
C ASN A 196 15.18 31.47 -13.28
N ARG A 197 14.49 30.40 -13.72
CA ARG A 197 13.04 30.28 -13.64
C ARG A 197 12.55 30.23 -12.19
N LEU A 198 13.22 29.48 -11.33
CA LEU A 198 12.88 29.41 -9.89
C LEU A 198 13.18 30.73 -9.17
N ARG A 199 14.28 31.44 -9.52
CA ARG A 199 14.57 32.77 -8.99
C ARG A 199 13.49 33.78 -9.39
N GLU A 200 13.01 33.71 -10.62
CA GLU A 200 11.90 34.53 -11.10
C GLU A 200 10.60 34.22 -10.34
N PHE A 201 10.27 32.96 -10.12
CA PHE A 201 9.11 32.58 -9.30
C PHE A 201 9.23 33.14 -7.87
N ALA A 202 10.39 32.98 -7.25
CA ALA A 202 10.65 33.50 -5.91
C ALA A 202 10.50 35.03 -5.88
N ARG A 203 11.01 35.76 -6.88
CA ARG A 203 10.87 37.19 -7.02
C ARG A 203 9.40 37.63 -7.05
N ARG A 204 8.60 36.98 -7.94
CA ARG A 204 7.18 37.29 -8.13
C ARG A 204 6.35 37.06 -6.87
N VAL A 205 6.65 35.99 -6.13
CA VAL A 205 5.99 35.71 -4.85
C VAL A 205 6.41 36.75 -3.78
N ASN A 206 7.70 37.01 -3.63
CA ASN A 206 8.22 37.92 -2.64
C ASN A 206 7.79 39.39 -2.87
N SER A 207 7.53 39.79 -4.13
CA SER A 207 7.00 41.09 -4.50
C SER A 207 5.47 41.18 -4.34
N GLY A 208 4.78 40.08 -4.08
CA GLY A 208 3.32 40.03 -4.01
C GLY A 208 2.60 40.06 -5.36
N GLU A 209 3.34 39.94 -6.48
CA GLU A 209 2.78 39.90 -7.83
C GLU A 209 1.85 38.67 -8.03
N THR A 210 2.18 37.56 -7.40
CA THR A 210 1.39 36.31 -7.45
C THR A 210 1.58 35.51 -6.18
N SER A 211 0.67 34.55 -5.92
CA SER A 211 0.84 33.64 -4.78
C SER A 211 1.68 32.41 -5.16
N PHE A 212 2.41 31.88 -4.19
CA PHE A 212 3.20 30.66 -4.36
C PHE A 212 2.32 29.48 -4.84
N ALA A 213 1.12 29.34 -4.25
CA ALA A 213 0.20 28.26 -4.62
C ALA A 213 -0.26 28.31 -6.10
N VAL A 214 -0.42 29.51 -6.65
CA VAL A 214 -0.75 29.67 -8.09
C VAL A 214 0.41 29.17 -8.96
N LEU A 215 1.64 29.61 -8.66
CA LEU A 215 2.81 29.15 -9.40
C LEU A 215 3.04 27.65 -9.26
N ALA A 216 2.81 27.09 -8.06
CA ALA A 216 2.91 25.64 -7.84
C ALA A 216 1.92 24.86 -8.71
N ARG A 217 0.65 25.28 -8.76
CA ARG A 217 -0.36 24.63 -9.61
C ARG A 217 -0.05 24.71 -11.09
N LEU A 218 0.56 25.80 -11.55
CA LEU A 218 0.86 26.02 -12.98
C LEU A 218 2.15 25.34 -13.45
N TYR A 219 3.15 25.27 -12.57
CA TYR A 219 4.50 24.93 -12.99
C TYR A 219 5.19 23.82 -12.22
N SER A 220 4.72 23.47 -11.02
CA SER A 220 5.36 22.38 -10.27
C SER A 220 5.13 21.02 -10.94
N GLN A 221 6.19 20.26 -11.04
CA GLN A 221 6.21 18.91 -11.60
C GLN A 221 6.11 17.83 -10.51
N ASP A 222 5.51 18.20 -9.38
CA ASP A 222 5.27 17.32 -8.23
C ASP A 222 3.77 17.03 -8.05
N GLY A 223 3.45 15.90 -7.42
CA GLY A 223 2.06 15.51 -7.14
C GLY A 223 1.29 16.50 -6.27
N SER A 224 1.99 17.25 -5.40
CA SER A 224 1.42 18.30 -4.56
C SER A 224 0.98 19.55 -5.33
N ALA A 225 1.36 19.69 -6.61
CA ALA A 225 1.00 20.83 -7.45
C ALA A 225 -0.50 21.15 -7.42
N ARG A 226 -1.36 20.13 -7.46
CA ARG A 226 -2.82 20.25 -7.40
C ARG A 226 -3.30 20.97 -6.13
N ASN A 227 -2.60 20.78 -5.02
CA ASN A 227 -2.85 21.40 -3.73
C ASN A 227 -2.03 22.69 -3.52
N GLY A 228 -1.53 23.32 -4.60
CA GLY A 228 -0.70 24.53 -4.52
C GLY A 228 0.68 24.27 -3.92
N GLY A 229 1.20 23.05 -4.06
CA GLY A 229 2.51 22.64 -3.57
C GLY A 229 2.56 22.26 -2.09
N GLU A 230 1.43 22.22 -1.37
CA GLU A 230 1.37 21.96 0.07
C GLU A 230 1.63 20.48 0.39
N LEU A 231 2.52 20.22 1.36
CA LEU A 231 2.95 18.88 1.76
C LEU A 231 2.32 18.39 3.07
N GLY A 232 1.64 19.27 3.81
CA GLY A 232 1.10 18.98 5.13
C GLY A 232 2.16 18.95 6.23
N LEU A 233 1.70 18.82 7.48
CA LEU A 233 2.58 18.75 8.66
C LEU A 233 3.42 17.48 8.65
N SER A 234 4.73 17.63 8.49
CA SER A 234 5.69 16.53 8.33
C SER A 234 6.88 16.70 9.26
N GLY A 235 7.38 15.56 9.76
CA GLY A 235 8.61 15.50 10.53
C GLY A 235 9.85 15.46 9.63
N ARG A 236 11.02 15.80 10.22
CA ARG A 236 12.30 15.89 9.47
C ARG A 236 12.67 14.62 8.70
N GLY A 237 12.40 13.44 9.25
CA GLY A 237 12.75 12.15 8.65
C GLY A 237 11.88 11.71 7.46
N GLN A 238 10.84 12.48 7.12
CA GLN A 238 9.96 12.17 5.99
C GLN A 238 10.47 12.73 4.65
N TRP A 239 11.52 13.56 4.67
CA TRP A 239 12.09 14.21 3.50
C TRP A 239 13.59 13.93 3.37
N VAL A 240 14.12 14.03 2.15
CA VAL A 240 15.56 13.96 1.92
C VAL A 240 16.29 15.08 2.68
N PRO A 241 17.52 14.83 3.17
CA PRO A 241 18.21 15.75 4.08
C PRO A 241 18.34 17.17 3.55
N GLU A 242 18.60 17.36 2.27
CA GLU A 242 18.78 18.66 1.63
C GLU A 242 17.49 19.50 1.70
N PHE A 243 16.34 18.87 1.43
CA PHE A 243 15.03 19.49 1.50
C PHE A 243 14.64 19.77 2.95
N ALA A 244 14.78 18.77 3.83
CA ALA A 244 14.46 18.89 5.25
C ALA A 244 15.25 20.02 5.93
N ASN A 245 16.54 20.15 5.65
CA ASN A 245 17.37 21.18 6.22
C ASN A 245 16.87 22.58 5.90
N VAL A 246 16.43 22.81 4.66
CA VAL A 246 15.88 24.11 4.26
C VAL A 246 14.47 24.29 4.84
N ALA A 247 13.57 23.31 4.74
CA ALA A 247 12.21 23.40 5.25
C ALA A 247 12.17 23.76 6.74
N PHE A 248 12.98 23.09 7.56
CA PHE A 248 13.05 23.34 9.00
C PHE A 248 13.77 24.66 9.37
N SER A 249 14.60 25.22 8.49
CA SER A 249 15.25 26.52 8.70
C SER A 249 14.35 27.71 8.40
N LEU A 250 13.25 27.53 7.67
CA LEU A 250 12.33 28.62 7.33
C LEU A 250 11.67 29.19 8.58
N THR A 251 11.60 30.52 8.66
CA THR A 251 10.98 31.24 9.80
C THR A 251 9.90 32.23 9.37
N ASP A 252 9.93 32.68 8.11
CA ASP A 252 9.03 33.70 7.59
C ASP A 252 8.09 33.10 6.50
N PRO A 253 6.78 33.02 6.78
CA PRO A 253 5.81 32.48 5.81
C PRO A 253 5.66 33.34 4.52
N LYS A 254 6.11 34.59 4.56
CA LYS A 254 6.01 35.48 3.40
C LYS A 254 7.18 35.33 2.42
N LYS A 255 8.27 34.69 2.85
CA LYS A 255 9.49 34.54 2.04
C LYS A 255 9.62 33.18 1.44
N VAL A 256 10.12 33.18 0.20
CA VAL A 256 10.50 31.95 -0.51
C VAL A 256 11.96 31.61 -0.19
N SER A 257 12.26 30.31 -0.05
CA SER A 257 13.61 29.81 0.23
C SER A 257 14.59 30.11 -0.89
N LYS A 258 15.88 29.87 -0.62
CA LYS A 258 16.87 29.64 -1.68
C LYS A 258 16.51 28.36 -2.44
N ILE A 259 17.06 28.22 -3.63
CA ILE A 259 16.91 27.01 -4.45
C ILE A 259 17.58 25.83 -3.72
N VAL A 260 16.87 24.72 -3.64
CA VAL A 260 17.33 23.46 -3.05
C VAL A 260 17.46 22.45 -4.17
N ARG A 261 18.62 21.85 -4.30
CA ARG A 261 18.87 20.75 -5.24
C ARG A 261 18.79 19.42 -4.48
N THR A 262 17.98 18.51 -4.99
CA THR A 262 17.83 17.14 -4.47
C THR A 262 17.94 16.13 -5.61
N GLU A 263 17.86 14.86 -5.28
CA GLU A 263 17.76 13.79 -6.29
C GLU A 263 16.48 13.88 -7.14
N PHE A 264 15.43 14.56 -6.66
CA PHE A 264 14.18 14.76 -7.40
C PHE A 264 14.23 15.93 -8.40
N GLY A 265 15.15 16.85 -8.25
CA GLY A 265 15.28 18.06 -9.07
C GLY A 265 15.59 19.30 -8.26
N PHE A 266 15.07 20.45 -8.71
CA PHE A 266 15.31 21.76 -8.13
C PHE A 266 14.03 22.29 -7.48
N HIS A 267 14.14 22.74 -6.24
CA HIS A 267 13.00 23.17 -5.44
C HIS A 267 13.17 24.59 -4.93
N ILE A 268 12.05 25.29 -4.75
CA ILE A 268 11.89 26.41 -3.84
C ILE A 268 10.76 26.09 -2.87
N LEU A 269 10.88 26.59 -1.63
CA LEU A 269 9.95 26.30 -0.55
C LEU A 269 9.39 27.58 0.05
N GLN A 270 8.17 27.53 0.57
CA GLN A 270 7.56 28.55 1.39
C GLN A 270 6.94 27.92 2.63
N LEU A 271 7.21 28.50 3.79
CA LEU A 271 6.64 28.06 5.06
C LEU A 271 5.13 28.34 5.08
N ILE A 272 4.34 27.40 5.58
CA ILE A 272 2.94 27.62 5.94
C ILE A 272 2.84 27.80 7.46
N GLU A 273 3.27 26.76 8.21
CA GLU A 273 3.24 26.77 9.67
C GLU A 273 4.28 25.83 10.27
N LYS A 274 4.57 26.03 11.56
CA LYS A 274 5.35 25.10 12.38
C LYS A 274 4.54 24.67 13.59
N GLN A 275 4.53 23.39 13.89
CA GLN A 275 3.82 22.85 15.04
C GLN A 275 4.71 21.82 15.76
N GLY A 276 5.31 22.22 16.87
CA GLY A 276 6.27 21.41 17.61
C GLY A 276 7.48 21.04 16.76
N ASP A 277 7.71 19.74 16.60
CA ASP A 277 8.78 19.16 15.80
C ASP A 277 8.40 18.92 14.33
N LYS A 278 7.22 19.41 13.90
CA LYS A 278 6.71 19.28 12.53
C LYS A 278 6.64 20.62 11.84
N VAL A 279 6.79 20.59 10.53
CA VAL A 279 6.66 21.78 9.68
C VAL A 279 5.75 21.47 8.49
N ASN A 280 4.87 22.42 8.15
CA ASN A 280 4.09 22.42 6.93
C ASN A 280 4.69 23.45 5.97
N VAL A 281 5.07 22.98 4.79
CA VAL A 281 5.60 23.83 3.72
C VAL A 281 4.87 23.53 2.42
N ARG A 282 4.90 24.50 1.52
CA ARG A 282 4.62 24.28 0.11
C ARG A 282 5.89 24.39 -0.71
N HIS A 283 5.97 23.65 -1.80
CA HIS A 283 7.13 23.66 -2.69
C HIS A 283 6.75 23.74 -4.17
N ILE A 284 7.69 24.18 -4.99
CA ILE A 284 7.66 24.06 -6.43
C ILE A 284 8.88 23.23 -6.81
N LEU A 285 8.63 22.12 -7.51
CA LEU A 285 9.66 21.26 -8.08
C LEU A 285 9.72 21.47 -9.58
N LEU A 286 10.93 21.72 -10.09
CA LEU A 286 11.23 21.63 -11.52
C LEU A 286 12.27 20.53 -11.75
N LYS A 287 11.97 19.61 -12.65
CA LYS A 287 12.88 18.55 -13.09
C LYS A 287 13.65 19.00 -14.31
N PRO A 288 14.96 18.70 -14.40
CA PRO A 288 15.74 19.04 -15.60
C PRO A 288 15.31 18.17 -16.78
N GLU A 289 15.34 18.78 -17.97
CA GLU A 289 15.22 18.07 -19.22
C GLU A 289 16.58 17.49 -19.63
N ILE A 290 16.60 16.20 -19.91
CA ILE A 290 17.83 15.50 -20.30
C ILE A 290 17.84 15.36 -21.82
N LYS A 291 18.95 15.74 -22.44
CA LYS A 291 19.14 15.57 -23.90
C LYS A 291 19.30 14.09 -24.25
N GLU A 292 18.71 13.65 -25.34
CA GLU A 292 18.76 12.27 -25.82
C GLU A 292 20.19 11.72 -25.94
N GLY A 293 21.11 12.53 -26.43
CA GLY A 293 22.52 12.16 -26.56
C GLY A 293 23.20 11.79 -25.22
N GLU A 294 22.69 12.26 -24.07
CA GLU A 294 23.22 11.87 -22.77
C GLU A 294 22.82 10.42 -22.41
N TYR A 295 21.60 10.04 -22.74
CA TYR A 295 21.14 8.65 -22.59
C TYR A 295 21.92 7.71 -23.51
N GLU A 296 22.16 8.09 -24.76
CA GLU A 296 22.98 7.32 -25.71
C GLU A 296 24.42 7.16 -25.21
N ARG A 297 24.99 8.22 -24.64
CA ARG A 297 26.33 8.16 -24.03
C ARG A 297 26.38 7.21 -22.84
N LEU A 298 25.37 7.26 -21.97
CA LEU A 298 25.31 6.38 -20.78
C LEU A 298 25.07 4.91 -21.16
N THR A 299 24.17 4.63 -22.07
CA THR A 299 23.94 3.25 -22.54
C THR A 299 25.20 2.69 -23.18
N SER A 300 25.90 3.43 -24.04
CA SER A 300 27.18 3.00 -24.63
C SER A 300 28.26 2.75 -23.57
N ARG A 301 28.32 3.59 -22.54
CA ARG A 301 29.23 3.38 -21.40
C ARG A 301 28.88 2.13 -20.61
N LEU A 302 27.61 1.90 -20.29
CA LEU A 302 27.14 0.73 -19.57
C LEU A 302 27.36 -0.56 -20.37
N ASP A 303 27.15 -0.52 -21.70
CA ASP A 303 27.45 -1.65 -22.59
C ASP A 303 28.94 -1.98 -22.61
N SER A 304 29.82 -0.97 -22.55
CA SER A 304 31.26 -1.19 -22.40
C SER A 304 31.59 -1.86 -21.06
N ILE A 305 30.97 -1.41 -19.97
CA ILE A 305 31.13 -2.02 -18.64
C ILE A 305 30.63 -3.48 -18.67
N ALA A 306 29.44 -3.73 -19.26
CA ALA A 306 28.89 -5.08 -19.40
C ALA A 306 29.82 -5.99 -20.21
N SER A 307 30.45 -5.47 -21.27
CA SER A 307 31.45 -6.21 -22.08
C SER A 307 32.71 -6.54 -21.29
N ASP A 308 33.20 -5.61 -20.47
CA ASP A 308 34.37 -5.82 -19.62
C ASP A 308 34.07 -6.85 -18.52
N ILE A 309 32.88 -6.84 -17.93
CA ILE A 309 32.43 -7.87 -16.99
C ILE A 309 32.37 -9.25 -17.68
N LYS A 310 31.75 -9.34 -18.86
CA LYS A 310 31.71 -10.58 -19.67
C LYS A 310 33.11 -11.09 -20.03
N ALA A 311 34.07 -10.20 -20.24
CA ALA A 311 35.45 -10.54 -20.50
C ALA A 311 36.24 -10.93 -19.21
N GLY A 312 35.63 -10.87 -18.04
CA GLY A 312 36.27 -11.22 -16.75
C GLY A 312 37.28 -10.22 -16.24
N LYS A 313 37.25 -8.96 -16.71
CA LYS A 313 38.19 -7.93 -16.24
C LYS A 313 37.94 -7.53 -14.79
N PHE A 314 36.70 -7.55 -14.36
CA PHE A 314 36.21 -7.34 -13.00
C PHE A 314 34.81 -7.96 -12.83
N SER A 315 34.37 -8.13 -11.58
CA SER A 315 33.06 -8.69 -11.29
C SER A 315 31.93 -7.65 -11.46
N PHE A 316 30.71 -8.11 -11.63
CA PHE A 316 29.53 -7.23 -11.65
C PHE A 316 29.38 -6.50 -10.31
N GLU A 317 29.61 -7.22 -9.22
CA GLU A 317 29.55 -6.76 -7.84
C GLU A 317 30.54 -5.61 -7.57
N ASP A 318 31.76 -5.72 -8.07
CA ASP A 318 32.78 -4.66 -7.97
C ASP A 318 32.40 -3.44 -8.81
N ALA A 319 31.89 -3.67 -10.03
CA ALA A 319 31.41 -2.59 -10.90
C ALA A 319 30.23 -1.85 -10.25
N ALA A 320 29.24 -2.59 -9.71
CA ALA A 320 28.10 -1.99 -9.04
C ALA A 320 28.53 -1.16 -7.82
N GLN A 321 29.43 -1.68 -7.01
CA GLN A 321 29.91 -0.99 -5.81
C GLN A 321 30.67 0.32 -6.13
N GLN A 322 31.37 0.37 -7.25
CA GLN A 322 32.23 1.53 -7.61
C GLN A 322 31.50 2.51 -8.53
N LEU A 323 30.63 2.05 -9.41
CA LEU A 323 30.11 2.83 -10.54
C LEU A 323 28.61 3.09 -10.48
N SER A 324 27.85 2.38 -9.63
CA SER A 324 26.39 2.59 -9.53
C SER A 324 26.06 3.89 -8.80
N ASP A 325 25.08 4.62 -9.33
CA ASP A 325 24.54 5.84 -8.71
C ASP A 325 23.45 5.55 -7.68
N ASP A 326 22.83 4.37 -7.73
CA ASP A 326 21.87 3.97 -6.71
C ASP A 326 22.58 3.49 -5.44
N LYS A 327 22.42 4.26 -4.36
CA LYS A 327 23.13 4.02 -3.09
C LYS A 327 22.71 2.74 -2.41
N ASP A 328 21.44 2.34 -2.54
CA ASP A 328 20.89 1.18 -1.83
C ASP A 328 21.48 -0.11 -2.38
N THR A 329 21.40 -0.31 -3.70
CA THR A 329 21.97 -1.49 -4.36
C THR A 329 23.49 -1.44 -4.41
N ARG A 330 24.09 -0.24 -4.60
CA ARG A 330 25.55 -0.07 -4.57
C ARG A 330 26.16 -0.60 -3.28
N ASN A 331 25.58 -0.23 -2.12
CA ASN A 331 26.08 -0.68 -0.82
C ASN A 331 25.90 -2.19 -0.62
N ASN A 332 24.99 -2.81 -1.37
CA ASN A 332 24.73 -4.25 -1.39
C ASN A 332 25.34 -4.94 -2.63
N LYS A 333 26.42 -4.37 -3.20
CA LYS A 333 27.16 -4.91 -4.35
C LYS A 333 26.26 -5.17 -5.58
N GLY A 334 25.30 -4.31 -5.79
CA GLY A 334 24.33 -4.42 -6.86
C GLY A 334 23.08 -5.27 -6.55
N LEU A 335 23.10 -6.09 -5.50
CA LEU A 335 21.99 -7.00 -5.19
C LEU A 335 20.74 -6.22 -4.79
N MET A 336 19.67 -6.45 -5.52
CA MET A 336 18.35 -5.90 -5.21
C MET A 336 17.75 -6.65 -4.02
N VAL A 337 17.04 -5.92 -3.15
CA VAL A 337 16.29 -6.48 -2.02
C VAL A 337 14.96 -5.77 -1.86
N ALA A 338 13.95 -6.51 -1.42
CA ALA A 338 12.64 -5.97 -1.08
C ALA A 338 12.10 -6.65 0.18
N GLN A 339 11.02 -6.13 0.73
CA GLN A 339 10.27 -6.84 1.77
C GLN A 339 9.40 -7.92 1.13
N ASP A 340 9.51 -9.14 1.64
CA ASP A 340 8.61 -10.23 1.29
C ASP A 340 7.21 -9.94 1.83
N GLU A 341 6.21 -9.95 0.97
CA GLU A 341 4.81 -9.59 1.30
C GLU A 341 4.19 -10.52 2.37
N SER A 342 4.69 -11.75 2.47
CA SER A 342 4.12 -12.76 3.37
C SER A 342 4.75 -12.76 4.75
N THR A 343 6.05 -12.46 4.82
CA THR A 343 6.84 -12.53 6.06
C THR A 343 7.26 -11.17 6.60
N GLY A 344 7.24 -10.13 5.77
CA GLY A 344 7.79 -8.80 6.06
C GLY A 344 9.32 -8.77 6.18
N ALA A 345 9.99 -9.89 5.94
CA ALA A 345 11.45 -9.99 5.99
C ALA A 345 12.08 -9.45 4.69
N LEU A 346 13.30 -8.92 4.81
CA LEU A 346 14.08 -8.56 3.61
C LEU A 346 14.50 -9.83 2.87
N THR A 347 14.24 -9.85 1.56
CA THR A 347 14.62 -10.93 0.66
C THR A 347 15.25 -10.37 -0.62
N ALA A 348 16.21 -11.09 -1.19
CA ALA A 348 16.75 -10.84 -2.53
C ALA A 348 15.97 -11.60 -3.62
N ARG A 349 15.03 -12.49 -3.24
CA ARG A 349 14.22 -13.27 -4.16
C ARG A 349 12.96 -12.53 -4.53
N PHE A 350 12.83 -12.19 -5.79
CA PHE A 350 11.68 -11.51 -6.36
C PHE A 350 10.84 -12.49 -7.17
N GLN A 351 9.53 -12.44 -7.00
CA GLN A 351 8.64 -12.96 -8.03
C GLN A 351 8.72 -12.03 -9.25
N MET A 352 8.62 -12.56 -10.46
CA MET A 352 8.70 -11.75 -11.69
C MET A 352 7.74 -10.57 -11.69
N LYS A 353 6.52 -10.74 -11.15
CA LYS A 353 5.50 -9.68 -11.02
C LYS A 353 5.86 -8.56 -10.03
N SER A 354 6.79 -8.82 -9.09
CA SER A 354 7.21 -7.87 -8.06
C SER A 354 8.47 -7.09 -8.44
N LEU A 355 9.06 -7.38 -9.59
CA LEU A 355 10.14 -6.58 -10.16
C LEU A 355 9.57 -5.35 -10.88
N PRO A 356 10.31 -4.22 -10.91
CA PRO A 356 10.03 -3.14 -11.82
C PRO A 356 9.88 -3.65 -13.26
N GLN A 357 8.85 -3.18 -13.97
CA GLN A 357 8.45 -3.74 -15.27
C GLN A 357 9.59 -3.78 -16.30
N ASP A 358 10.44 -2.76 -16.32
CA ASP A 358 11.55 -2.69 -17.27
C ASP A 358 12.63 -3.74 -16.96
N ILE A 359 12.92 -3.97 -15.67
CA ILE A 359 13.84 -5.02 -15.22
C ILE A 359 13.24 -6.40 -15.53
N ALA A 360 11.97 -6.62 -15.22
CA ALA A 360 11.30 -7.88 -15.46
C ALA A 360 11.35 -8.29 -16.94
N LYS A 361 11.11 -7.35 -17.88
CA LYS A 361 11.21 -7.60 -19.33
C LYS A 361 12.59 -8.07 -19.76
N VAL A 362 13.65 -7.45 -19.20
CA VAL A 362 15.04 -7.79 -19.53
C VAL A 362 15.39 -9.15 -18.95
N VAL A 363 15.10 -9.35 -17.66
CA VAL A 363 15.46 -10.58 -16.93
C VAL A 363 14.73 -11.81 -17.46
N ASP A 364 13.51 -11.66 -17.98
CA ASP A 364 12.68 -12.79 -18.46
C ASP A 364 13.41 -13.68 -19.46
N THR A 365 14.19 -13.10 -20.36
CA THR A 365 14.92 -13.80 -21.43
C THR A 365 16.35 -14.20 -21.05
N MET A 366 16.86 -13.76 -19.88
CA MET A 366 18.27 -13.96 -19.49
C MET A 366 18.50 -15.34 -18.89
N LYS A 367 19.72 -15.85 -19.05
CA LYS A 367 20.23 -17.05 -18.35
C LYS A 367 20.93 -16.66 -17.06
N VAL A 368 20.94 -17.55 -16.08
CA VAL A 368 21.68 -17.35 -14.83
C VAL A 368 23.16 -17.06 -15.11
N GLY A 369 23.68 -16.03 -14.48
CA GLY A 369 25.04 -15.51 -14.68
C GLY A 369 25.20 -14.53 -15.84
N GLU A 370 24.17 -14.34 -16.67
CA GLU A 370 24.21 -13.43 -17.80
C GLU A 370 24.09 -11.97 -17.35
N VAL A 371 24.80 -11.09 -18.04
CA VAL A 371 24.71 -9.63 -17.89
C VAL A 371 23.99 -9.07 -19.11
N SER A 372 23.00 -8.21 -18.89
CA SER A 372 22.20 -7.59 -19.96
C SER A 372 23.01 -6.62 -20.80
N GLN A 373 22.41 -6.17 -21.90
CA GLN A 373 22.76 -4.90 -22.52
C GLN A 373 22.22 -3.75 -21.67
N ALA A 374 22.70 -2.55 -21.89
CA ALA A 374 22.19 -1.36 -21.25
C ALA A 374 20.76 -1.05 -21.72
N PHE A 375 19.92 -0.68 -20.79
CA PHE A 375 18.53 -0.28 -21.07
C PHE A 375 18.15 0.94 -20.23
N ARG A 376 17.09 1.62 -20.65
CA ARG A 376 16.49 2.71 -19.90
C ARG A 376 15.37 2.20 -19.04
N MET A 377 15.24 2.78 -17.86
CA MET A 377 14.15 2.45 -16.93
C MET A 377 13.75 3.70 -16.14
N MET A 378 12.53 3.65 -15.61
CA MET A 378 12.07 4.68 -14.68
C MET A 378 12.56 4.36 -13.27
N ASP A 379 13.28 5.29 -12.65
CA ASP A 379 13.57 5.23 -11.22
C ASP A 379 12.28 5.52 -10.43
N GLU A 380 11.73 4.51 -9.78
CA GLU A 380 10.45 4.60 -9.06
C GLU A 380 10.49 5.62 -7.90
N LYS A 381 11.66 5.87 -7.30
CA LYS A 381 11.82 6.85 -6.22
C LYS A 381 11.70 8.29 -6.73
N THR A 382 12.43 8.58 -7.81
CA THR A 382 12.55 9.96 -8.31
C THR A 382 11.58 10.26 -9.45
N GLY A 383 11.04 9.21 -10.10
CA GLY A 383 10.26 9.34 -11.32
C GLY A 383 11.08 9.98 -12.46
N GLN A 384 12.38 9.72 -12.49
CA GLN A 384 13.30 10.13 -13.56
C GLN A 384 13.75 8.90 -14.35
N GLU A 385 14.00 9.10 -15.64
CA GLU A 385 14.57 8.05 -16.49
C GLU A 385 16.07 7.93 -16.20
N ILE A 386 16.54 6.69 -16.04
CA ILE A 386 17.93 6.32 -15.79
C ILE A 386 18.35 5.20 -16.73
N CYS A 387 19.67 4.96 -16.83
CA CYS A 387 20.22 3.82 -17.57
C CYS A 387 20.72 2.74 -16.59
N ALA A 388 20.52 1.49 -16.96
CA ALA A 388 20.90 0.36 -16.13
C ALA A 388 21.44 -0.82 -16.95
N ILE A 389 22.26 -1.65 -16.31
CA ILE A 389 22.52 -3.04 -16.69
C ILE A 389 22.16 -3.94 -15.51
N VAL A 390 21.72 -5.14 -15.78
CA VAL A 390 21.40 -6.13 -14.76
C VAL A 390 22.13 -7.44 -15.01
N LYS A 391 22.41 -8.17 -13.93
CA LYS A 391 22.89 -9.55 -13.98
C LYS A 391 21.86 -10.44 -13.30
N LEU A 392 21.43 -11.48 -14.00
CA LEU A 392 20.61 -12.52 -13.41
C LEU A 392 21.48 -13.43 -12.55
N LYS A 393 21.42 -13.26 -11.23
CA LYS A 393 22.26 -14.01 -10.30
C LYS A 393 21.75 -15.41 -10.05
N ASP A 394 20.44 -15.57 -9.89
CA ASP A 394 19.79 -16.86 -9.67
C ASP A 394 18.38 -16.87 -10.24
N ARG A 395 17.88 -18.06 -10.62
CA ARG A 395 16.51 -18.27 -11.09
C ARG A 395 16.00 -19.62 -10.60
N ILE A 396 14.86 -19.57 -9.92
CA ILE A 396 14.11 -20.74 -9.53
C ILE A 396 12.84 -20.74 -10.38
N GLU A 397 12.72 -21.74 -11.25
CA GLU A 397 11.55 -21.87 -12.12
C GLU A 397 10.28 -22.17 -11.30
N SER A 398 9.13 -21.84 -11.88
CA SER A 398 7.85 -22.12 -11.23
C SER A 398 7.69 -23.61 -10.98
N HIS A 399 7.33 -23.95 -9.76
CA HIS A 399 7.21 -25.34 -9.34
C HIS A 399 6.13 -25.54 -8.29
N ARG A 400 5.72 -26.77 -8.08
CA ARG A 400 4.89 -27.11 -6.92
C ARG A 400 5.73 -27.00 -5.66
N ALA A 401 5.18 -26.34 -4.64
CA ALA A 401 5.88 -26.17 -3.38
C ALA A 401 6.39 -27.51 -2.82
N ASN A 402 7.63 -27.53 -2.42
CA ASN A 402 8.27 -28.69 -1.82
C ASN A 402 8.83 -28.35 -0.42
N ILE A 403 9.02 -29.41 0.37
CA ILE A 403 9.40 -29.23 1.79
C ILE A 403 10.84 -28.75 1.98
N THR A 404 11.70 -28.93 0.99
CA THR A 404 13.12 -28.57 1.04
C THR A 404 13.32 -27.08 0.80
N ASP A 405 12.74 -26.59 -0.27
CA ASP A 405 12.99 -25.24 -0.77
C ASP A 405 11.96 -24.21 -0.23
N ASP A 406 10.69 -24.70 -0.01
CA ASP A 406 9.55 -23.81 0.29
C ASP A 406 9.01 -24.01 1.71
N PHE A 407 9.84 -24.48 2.62
CA PHE A 407 9.41 -24.80 3.99
C PHE A 407 8.65 -23.67 4.66
N GLN A 408 9.09 -22.41 4.52
CA GLN A 408 8.44 -21.27 5.18
C GLN A 408 7.04 -20.99 4.59
N VAL A 409 6.89 -21.10 3.28
CA VAL A 409 5.59 -20.94 2.60
C VAL A 409 4.63 -22.03 3.07
N LEU A 410 5.08 -23.27 3.10
CA LEU A 410 4.29 -24.41 3.56
C LEU A 410 3.94 -24.32 5.05
N LYS A 411 4.90 -23.87 5.89
CA LYS A 411 4.67 -23.59 7.30
C LYS A 411 3.61 -22.52 7.51
N SER A 412 3.70 -21.41 6.79
CA SER A 412 2.72 -20.33 6.85
C SER A 412 1.34 -20.80 6.43
N MET A 413 1.25 -21.59 5.35
CA MET A 413 0.00 -22.19 4.89
C MET A 413 -0.67 -23.09 5.96
N ILE A 414 0.11 -23.93 6.61
CA ILE A 414 -0.42 -24.82 7.66
C ILE A 414 -0.79 -24.02 8.92
N LEU A 415 0.02 -23.03 9.29
CA LEU A 415 -0.27 -22.13 10.40
C LEU A 415 -1.58 -21.37 10.18
N GLN A 416 -1.72 -20.74 9.02
CA GLN A 416 -2.94 -20.00 8.65
C GLN A 416 -4.18 -20.91 8.64
N LYS A 417 -4.03 -22.14 8.12
CA LYS A 417 -5.12 -23.14 8.18
C LYS A 417 -5.55 -23.41 9.61
N ARG A 418 -4.60 -23.68 10.54
CA ARG A 418 -4.90 -23.93 11.96
C ARG A 418 -5.53 -22.72 12.65
N GLN A 419 -5.02 -21.54 12.36
CA GLN A 419 -5.59 -20.29 12.88
C GLN A 419 -7.03 -20.10 12.41
N ASN A 420 -7.30 -20.34 11.13
CA ASN A 420 -8.66 -20.27 10.60
C ASN A 420 -9.58 -21.32 11.22
N GLU A 421 -9.13 -22.56 11.39
CA GLU A 421 -9.90 -23.61 12.06
C GLU A 421 -10.24 -23.23 13.51
N ALA A 422 -9.29 -22.64 14.23
CA ALA A 422 -9.51 -22.16 15.59
C ALA A 422 -10.53 -21.01 15.66
N LEU A 423 -10.45 -20.05 14.71
CA LEU A 423 -11.41 -18.96 14.61
C LEU A 423 -12.80 -19.48 14.26
N GLN A 424 -12.93 -20.41 13.32
CA GLN A 424 -14.21 -21.02 12.96
C GLN A 424 -14.85 -21.76 14.14
N LYS A 425 -14.04 -22.52 14.88
CA LYS A 425 -14.49 -23.19 16.10
C LYS A 425 -14.99 -22.19 17.13
N TRP A 426 -14.22 -21.12 17.36
CA TRP A 426 -14.60 -20.07 18.29
C TRP A 426 -15.90 -19.38 17.87
N ILE A 427 -16.08 -19.04 16.58
CA ILE A 427 -17.30 -18.45 16.05
C ILE A 427 -18.49 -19.37 16.33
N ALA A 428 -18.37 -20.66 16.00
CA ALA A 428 -19.44 -21.63 16.22
C ALA A 428 -19.83 -21.78 17.72
N GLU A 429 -18.86 -21.70 18.64
CA GLU A 429 -19.10 -21.71 20.07
C GLU A 429 -19.76 -20.41 20.54
N LYS A 430 -19.32 -19.26 20.03
CA LYS A 430 -19.89 -17.95 20.39
C LYS A 430 -21.32 -17.76 19.89
N ILE A 431 -21.64 -18.24 18.71
CA ILE A 431 -23.02 -18.22 18.18
C ILE A 431 -23.97 -18.94 19.17
N LYS A 432 -23.53 -20.07 19.74
CA LYS A 432 -24.36 -20.84 20.71
C LYS A 432 -24.54 -20.12 22.04
N THR A 433 -23.54 -19.40 22.51
CA THR A 433 -23.49 -18.81 23.85
C THR A 433 -23.92 -17.34 23.90
N THR A 434 -23.87 -16.62 22.80
CA THR A 434 -24.27 -15.22 22.71
C THR A 434 -25.78 -15.11 22.42
N TYR A 435 -26.46 -14.15 23.03
CA TYR A 435 -27.83 -13.84 22.67
C TYR A 435 -27.92 -13.40 21.21
N THR A 436 -28.80 -14.05 20.46
CA THR A 436 -29.04 -13.70 19.04
C THR A 436 -30.55 -13.71 18.79
N ARG A 437 -31.01 -12.71 18.07
CA ARG A 437 -32.42 -12.62 17.63
C ARG A 437 -32.48 -12.17 16.17
N ILE A 438 -33.03 -13.02 15.31
CA ILE A 438 -33.27 -12.71 13.91
C ILE A 438 -34.74 -12.36 13.73
N ASN A 439 -35.02 -11.28 13.00
CA ASN A 439 -36.39 -10.93 12.61
C ASN A 439 -37.02 -12.11 11.85
N PRO A 440 -38.27 -12.52 12.17
CA PRO A 440 -38.91 -13.68 11.55
C PRO A 440 -38.88 -13.70 10.03
N GLU A 441 -39.03 -12.55 9.39
CA GLU A 441 -38.97 -12.45 7.91
C GLU A 441 -37.62 -12.84 7.31
N TRP A 442 -36.54 -12.79 8.12
CA TRP A 442 -35.14 -13.08 7.73
C TRP A 442 -34.66 -14.48 8.12
N ARG A 443 -35.48 -15.27 8.81
CA ARG A 443 -35.11 -16.62 9.27
C ARG A 443 -35.10 -17.68 8.15
N ASN A 444 -35.71 -17.37 7.00
CA ASN A 444 -35.83 -18.31 5.88
C ASN A 444 -34.55 -18.39 5.01
N HIS A 445 -33.54 -17.59 5.31
CA HIS A 445 -32.23 -17.65 4.64
C HIS A 445 -31.37 -18.79 5.16
N THR A 446 -30.50 -19.31 4.30
CA THR A 446 -29.51 -20.34 4.67
C THR A 446 -28.22 -19.68 5.08
N PHE A 447 -27.88 -19.74 6.36
CA PHE A 447 -26.65 -19.20 6.91
C PHE A 447 -25.51 -20.23 6.82
N GLN A 448 -24.27 -19.72 6.77
CA GLN A 448 -23.07 -20.57 6.69
C GLN A 448 -22.82 -21.33 8.02
N HIS A 449 -23.10 -20.70 9.16
CA HIS A 449 -22.94 -21.30 10.47
C HIS A 449 -24.29 -21.69 11.03
N GLU A 450 -24.34 -22.86 11.65
CA GLU A 450 -25.52 -23.33 12.39
C GLU A 450 -25.63 -22.64 13.76
N GLY A 451 -26.88 -22.55 14.27
CA GLY A 451 -27.15 -22.09 15.63
C GLY A 451 -27.53 -20.62 15.77
N TRP A 452 -27.64 -19.89 14.68
CA TRP A 452 -28.16 -18.51 14.69
C TRP A 452 -29.66 -18.43 15.03
N ILE A 453 -30.42 -19.39 14.57
CA ILE A 453 -31.84 -19.49 14.85
C ILE A 453 -31.99 -20.35 16.11
N LYS A 454 -32.49 -19.72 17.19
CA LYS A 454 -32.73 -20.35 18.49
C LYS A 454 -34.21 -20.50 18.73
#